data_1c61bfe1438acad00ce466f0bb9dd480
#
_entry.id   1c61bfe1438acad00ce466f0bb9dd480
#
_cell.length_a   1.000
_cell.length_b   1.000
_cell.length_c   1.000
_cell.angle_alpha   90.00
_cell.angle_beta   90.00
_cell.angle_gamma   90.00
#
_symmetry.space_group_name_H-M   'P 1'
#
loop_
_entity.id
_entity.type
_entity.pdbx_description
1 polymer ?
#
loop_
_entity_poly.entity_id
_entity_poly.type
_entity_poly.pdbx_seq_one_letter_code
_entity_poly.pdbx_strand_id
1 'polypeptide(L)'
;MIDWDRVAELRDEVGAENFSEVVCLFLEEADEATQRPLALGDAKSLESLLHFLKGSALNLGFSDLALLCQAGERLAAQGDISTDLNQIRAVYAASKMAFTAGLDGLTTSAA
;
A
#
# COMPACT_ATOMS: atom_id res chain seq x y z
N MET A 1 9.64 -2.72 -7.52
CA MET A 1 8.77 -1.88 -6.68
C MET A 1 7.28 -2.13 -6.92
N ILE A 2 6.82 -2.12 -8.15
CA ILE A 2 5.43 -2.43 -8.47
C ILE A 2 5.34 -3.81 -9.11
N ASP A 3 4.50 -4.67 -8.55
CA ASP A 3 4.18 -5.98 -9.12
C ASP A 3 3.05 -5.81 -10.13
N TRP A 4 3.42 -5.58 -11.38
CA TRP A 4 2.45 -5.34 -12.46
C TRP A 4 1.59 -6.55 -12.78
N ASP A 5 2.06 -7.75 -12.48
CA ASP A 5 1.24 -8.96 -12.62
C ASP A 5 0.06 -8.91 -11.65
N ARG A 6 0.31 -8.45 -10.41
CA ARG A 6 -0.77 -8.28 -9.44
C ARG A 6 -1.73 -7.18 -9.87
N VAL A 7 -1.23 -6.08 -10.43
CA VAL A 7 -2.07 -5.00 -10.97
C VAL A 7 -2.99 -5.54 -12.06
N ALA A 8 -2.46 -6.35 -12.96
CA ALA A 8 -3.25 -6.97 -14.02
C ALA A 8 -4.32 -7.92 -13.46
N GLU A 9 -3.98 -8.70 -12.44
CA GLU A 9 -4.95 -9.56 -11.75
C GLU A 9 -6.08 -8.77 -11.13
N LEU A 10 -5.76 -7.67 -10.46
CA LEU A 10 -6.77 -6.79 -9.84
C LEU A 10 -7.72 -6.25 -10.91
N ARG A 11 -7.17 -5.80 -12.02
CA ARG A 11 -7.96 -5.28 -13.14
C ARG A 11 -8.92 -6.35 -13.66
N ASP A 12 -8.46 -7.59 -13.79
CA ASP A 12 -9.28 -8.70 -14.24
C ASP A 12 -10.38 -9.05 -13.23
N GLU A 13 -10.05 -9.01 -11.93
CA GLU A 13 -11.00 -9.33 -10.86
C GLU A 13 -12.16 -8.36 -10.80
N VAL A 14 -11.88 -7.05 -10.95
CA VAL A 14 -12.90 -6.00 -10.80
C VAL A 14 -13.50 -5.56 -12.12
N GLY A 15 -12.88 -5.91 -13.24
CA GLY A 15 -13.26 -5.45 -14.57
C GLY A 15 -12.59 -4.13 -14.95
N ALA A 16 -12.22 -4.01 -16.21
CA ALA A 16 -11.49 -2.84 -16.72
C ALA A 16 -12.26 -1.53 -16.48
N GLU A 17 -13.58 -1.57 -16.57
CA GLU A 17 -14.44 -0.40 -16.39
C GLU A 17 -14.52 0.09 -14.94
N ASN A 18 -14.31 -0.81 -13.96
CA ASN A 18 -14.34 -0.48 -12.53
C ASN A 18 -12.95 -0.26 -11.95
N PHE A 19 -11.91 -0.59 -12.70
CA PHE A 19 -10.53 -0.63 -12.19
C PHE A 19 -10.09 0.72 -11.62
N SER A 20 -10.33 1.80 -12.35
CA SER A 20 -9.92 3.15 -11.94
C SER A 20 -10.59 3.55 -10.61
N GLU A 21 -11.87 3.27 -10.45
CA GLU A 21 -12.61 3.58 -9.23
C GLU A 21 -12.09 2.77 -8.05
N VAL A 22 -11.84 1.47 -8.24
CA VAL A 22 -11.31 0.60 -7.20
C VAL A 22 -9.91 1.07 -6.76
N VAL A 23 -9.05 1.42 -7.71
CA VAL A 23 -7.71 1.96 -7.43
C VAL A 23 -7.81 3.23 -6.61
N CYS A 24 -8.69 4.15 -6.99
CA CYS A 24 -8.88 5.39 -6.23
C CYS A 24 -9.28 5.12 -4.79
N LEU A 25 -10.18 4.17 -4.55
CA LEU A 25 -10.61 3.81 -3.20
C LEU A 25 -9.44 3.27 -2.37
N PHE A 26 -8.65 2.36 -2.93
CA PHE A 26 -7.47 1.83 -2.22
C PHE A 26 -6.46 2.92 -1.89
N LEU A 27 -6.21 3.83 -2.84
CA LEU A 27 -5.26 4.92 -2.63
C LEU A 27 -5.76 5.92 -1.58
N GLU A 28 -7.04 6.27 -1.60
CA GLU A 28 -7.62 7.16 -0.60
C GLU A 28 -7.50 6.59 0.81
N GLU A 29 -7.82 5.31 0.96
CA GLU A 29 -7.73 4.63 2.25
C GLU A 29 -6.27 4.52 2.72
N ALA A 30 -5.36 4.22 1.82
CA ALA A 30 -3.93 4.13 2.14
C ALA A 30 -3.34 5.51 2.47
N ASP A 31 -3.72 6.56 1.73
CA ASP A 31 -3.32 7.93 2.03
C ASP A 31 -3.73 8.32 3.46
N GLU A 32 -4.97 8.05 3.82
CA GLU A 32 -5.47 8.32 5.16
C GLU A 32 -4.72 7.53 6.21
N ALA A 33 -4.54 6.23 5.97
CA ALA A 33 -3.88 5.35 6.93
C ALA A 33 -2.43 5.75 7.19
N THR A 34 -1.68 6.15 6.15
CA THR A 34 -0.27 6.54 6.30
C THR A 34 -0.11 7.86 7.08
N GLN A 35 -1.15 8.68 7.12
CA GLN A 35 -1.12 9.96 7.83
C GLN A 35 -1.81 9.92 9.19
N ARG A 36 -2.41 8.77 9.54
CA ARG A 36 -3.14 8.64 10.81
C ARG A 36 -2.17 8.72 11.98
N PRO A 37 -2.46 9.59 12.98
CA PRO A 37 -1.64 9.64 14.19
C PRO A 37 -1.86 8.37 15.02
N LEU A 38 -0.79 7.89 15.62
CA LEU A 38 -0.83 6.75 16.53
C LEU A 38 -0.54 7.19 17.95
N ALA A 39 -1.17 6.54 18.91
CA ALA A 39 -0.83 6.73 20.31
C ALA A 39 0.59 6.23 20.56
N LEU A 40 1.40 6.99 21.29
CA LEU A 40 2.75 6.61 21.62
C LEU A 40 2.75 5.32 22.46
N GLY A 41 3.56 4.36 22.06
CA GLY A 41 3.72 3.10 22.78
C GLY A 41 2.63 2.08 22.54
N ASP A 42 1.67 2.35 21.65
CA ASP A 42 0.58 1.44 21.37
C ASP A 42 0.93 0.46 20.24
N ALA A 43 1.55 -0.67 20.63
CA ALA A 43 1.95 -1.71 19.70
C ALA A 43 0.76 -2.33 18.96
N LYS A 44 -0.38 -2.42 19.62
CA LYS A 44 -1.58 -3.03 19.02
C LYS A 44 -2.15 -2.16 17.91
N SER A 45 -2.19 -0.83 18.11
CA SER A 45 -2.62 0.09 17.07
C SER A 45 -1.65 0.08 15.90
N LEU A 46 -0.35 0.01 16.18
CA LEU A 46 0.66 -0.07 15.14
C LEU A 46 0.52 -1.37 14.33
N GLU A 47 0.32 -2.48 15.00
CA GLU A 47 0.10 -3.77 14.33
C GLU A 47 -1.10 -3.70 13.39
N SER A 48 -2.21 -3.14 13.86
CA SER A 48 -3.44 -3.02 13.08
C SER A 48 -3.25 -2.13 11.86
N LEU A 49 -2.55 -1.00 12.02
CA LEU A 49 -2.25 -0.08 10.92
C LEU A 49 -1.39 -0.77 9.86
N LEU A 50 -0.33 -1.45 10.27
CA LEU A 50 0.58 -2.11 9.34
C LEU A 50 -0.09 -3.29 8.65
N HIS A 51 -0.98 -4.00 9.33
CA HIS A 51 -1.76 -5.07 8.72
C HIS A 51 -2.68 -4.51 7.62
N PHE A 52 -3.34 -3.39 7.88
CA PHE A 52 -4.21 -2.74 6.90
C PHE A 52 -3.41 -2.26 5.68
N LEU A 53 -2.28 -1.59 5.91
CA LEU A 53 -1.41 -1.11 4.83
C LEU A 53 -0.84 -2.27 4.01
N LYS A 54 -0.47 -3.37 4.67
CA LYS A 54 0.01 -4.56 3.97
C LYS A 54 -1.04 -5.09 3.01
N GLY A 55 -2.29 -5.18 3.46
CA GLY A 55 -3.40 -5.63 2.61
C GLY A 55 -3.58 -4.75 1.39
N SER A 56 -3.59 -3.44 1.58
CA SER A 56 -3.71 -2.48 0.47
C SER A 56 -2.52 -2.58 -0.48
N ALA A 57 -1.31 -2.70 0.07
CA ALA A 57 -0.09 -2.83 -0.73
C ALA A 57 -0.11 -4.09 -1.59
N LEU A 58 -0.55 -5.21 -1.03
CA LEU A 58 -0.66 -6.47 -1.77
C LEU A 58 -1.68 -6.37 -2.90
N ASN A 59 -2.80 -5.70 -2.65
CA ASN A 59 -3.83 -5.51 -3.68
C ASN A 59 -3.36 -4.61 -4.82
N LEU A 60 -2.60 -3.56 -4.50
CA LEU A 60 -2.10 -2.61 -5.49
C LEU A 60 -0.78 -3.03 -6.13
N GLY A 61 -0.16 -4.12 -5.66
CA GLY A 61 1.13 -4.57 -6.16
C GLY A 61 2.30 -3.74 -5.65
N PHE A 62 2.17 -3.06 -4.52
CA PHE A 62 3.24 -2.27 -3.89
C PHE A 62 4.15 -3.22 -3.09
N SER A 63 5.03 -3.93 -3.78
CA SER A 63 5.82 -5.02 -3.21
C SER A 63 6.72 -4.60 -2.05
N ASP A 64 7.44 -3.49 -2.22
CA ASP A 64 8.37 -3.01 -1.19
C ASP A 64 7.61 -2.57 0.07
N LEU A 65 6.49 -1.88 -0.12
CA LEU A 65 5.65 -1.45 0.99
C LEU A 65 5.08 -2.65 1.75
N ALA A 66 4.63 -3.66 1.01
CA ALA A 66 4.08 -4.87 1.63
C ALA A 66 5.11 -5.57 2.51
N LEU A 67 6.36 -5.67 2.06
CA LEU A 67 7.44 -6.29 2.83
C LEU A 67 7.77 -5.50 4.10
N LEU A 68 7.83 -4.16 4.00
CA LEU A 68 8.08 -3.31 5.16
C LEU A 68 6.96 -3.41 6.18
N CYS A 69 5.72 -3.39 5.72
CA CYS A 69 4.56 -3.51 6.61
C CYS A 69 4.53 -4.88 7.29
N GLN A 70 4.85 -5.93 6.56
CA GLN A 70 4.89 -7.29 7.14
C GLN A 70 5.94 -7.38 8.24
N ALA A 71 7.13 -6.85 8.00
CA ALA A 71 8.19 -6.87 9.02
C ALA A 71 7.78 -6.08 10.26
N GLY A 72 7.23 -4.88 10.08
CA GLY A 72 6.76 -4.04 11.18
C GLY A 72 5.60 -4.65 11.94
N GLU A 73 4.68 -5.29 11.24
CA GLU A 73 3.55 -5.98 11.85
C GLU A 73 4.02 -7.10 12.78
N ARG A 74 5.00 -7.90 12.35
CA ARG A 74 5.58 -8.96 13.17
C ARG A 74 6.23 -8.41 14.43
N LEU A 75 6.97 -7.31 14.31
CA LEU A 75 7.60 -6.67 15.47
C LEU A 75 6.55 -6.14 16.44
N ALA A 76 5.53 -5.46 15.92
CA ALA A 76 4.46 -4.89 16.74
C ALA A 76 3.67 -5.99 17.47
N ALA A 77 3.48 -7.15 16.84
CA ALA A 77 2.82 -8.30 17.47
C ALA A 77 3.58 -8.78 18.69
N GLN A 78 4.89 -8.52 18.76
CA GLN A 78 5.75 -8.85 19.90
C GLN A 78 5.90 -7.68 20.88
N GLY A 79 5.18 -6.58 20.65
CA GLY A 79 5.27 -5.37 21.47
C GLY A 79 6.37 -4.39 21.06
N ASP A 80 7.06 -4.66 19.97
CA ASP A 80 8.16 -3.82 19.48
C ASP A 80 7.61 -2.74 18.53
N ILE A 81 7.74 -1.48 18.95
CA ILE A 81 7.22 -0.32 18.19
C ILE A 81 8.33 0.46 17.49
N SER A 82 9.47 -0.17 17.22
CA SER A 82 10.64 0.49 16.62
C SER A 82 10.52 0.73 15.12
N THR A 83 9.45 0.26 14.47
CA THR A 83 9.24 0.47 13.04
C THR A 83 9.24 1.96 12.69
N ASP A 84 10.02 2.32 11.67
CA ASP A 84 10.13 3.71 11.21
C ASP A 84 8.94 4.06 10.29
N LEU A 85 7.95 4.75 10.84
CA LEU A 85 6.77 5.16 10.08
C LEU A 85 7.11 6.18 8.99
N ASN A 86 8.16 6.97 9.16
CA ASN A 86 8.60 7.89 8.10
C ASN A 86 9.10 7.11 6.89
N GLN A 87 9.80 6.00 7.12
CA GLN A 87 10.22 5.11 6.04
C GLN A 87 9.00 4.49 5.32
N ILE A 88 8.02 4.05 6.08
CA ILE A 88 6.76 3.51 5.53
C ILE A 88 6.09 4.55 4.63
N ARG A 89 5.97 5.79 5.12
CA ARG A 89 5.36 6.88 4.35
C ARG A 89 6.13 7.19 3.08
N ALA A 90 7.47 7.22 3.16
CA ALA A 90 8.34 7.50 2.01
C ALA A 90 8.21 6.41 0.94
N VAL A 91 8.22 5.14 1.36
CA VAL A 91 8.08 4.02 0.41
C VAL A 91 6.69 4.00 -0.20
N TYR A 92 5.66 4.31 0.58
CA TYR A 92 4.30 4.44 0.05
C TYR A 92 4.23 5.53 -1.02
N ALA A 93 4.76 6.72 -0.74
CA ALA A 93 4.76 7.84 -1.69
C ALA A 93 5.50 7.47 -2.98
N ALA A 94 6.66 6.84 -2.87
CA ALA A 94 7.43 6.40 -4.04
C ALA A 94 6.68 5.33 -4.84
N SER A 95 6.04 4.39 -4.16
CA SER A 95 5.24 3.34 -4.80
C SER A 95 4.06 3.94 -5.55
N LYS A 96 3.37 4.88 -4.92
CA LYS A 96 2.22 5.56 -5.53
C LYS A 96 2.64 6.31 -6.79
N MET A 97 3.76 7.02 -6.76
CA MET A 97 4.29 7.72 -7.92
C MET A 97 4.64 6.76 -9.07
N ALA A 98 5.34 5.68 -8.76
CA ALA A 98 5.72 4.69 -9.76
C ALA A 98 4.48 4.01 -10.36
N PHE A 99 3.51 3.70 -9.53
CA PHE A 99 2.24 3.09 -9.94
C PHE A 99 1.47 4.02 -10.89
N THR A 100 1.31 5.29 -10.51
CA THR A 100 0.59 6.27 -11.32
C THR A 100 1.26 6.49 -12.68
N ALA A 101 2.58 6.63 -12.68
CA ALA A 101 3.34 6.79 -13.93
C ALA A 101 3.20 5.56 -14.83
N GLY A 102 3.25 4.36 -14.24
CA GLY A 102 3.09 3.12 -14.98
C GLY A 102 1.70 2.94 -15.56
N LEU A 103 0.66 3.36 -14.82
CA LEU A 103 -0.72 3.34 -15.32
C LEU A 103 -0.90 4.27 -16.51
N ASP A 104 -0.34 5.48 -16.43
CA ASP A 104 -0.38 6.44 -17.54
C ASP A 104 0.30 5.86 -18.77
N GLY A 105 1.44 5.21 -18.60
CA GLY A 105 2.16 4.54 -19.67
C GLY A 105 1.35 3.42 -20.32
N LEU A 106 0.66 2.62 -19.51
CA LEU A 106 -0.22 1.55 -20.00
C LEU A 106 -1.39 2.11 -20.79
N THR A 107 -2.01 3.17 -20.27
CA THR A 107 -3.14 3.84 -20.94
C THR A 107 -2.71 4.40 -22.29
N THR A 108 -1.55 5.05 -22.33
CA THR A 108 -0.99 5.60 -23.57
C THR A 108 -0.68 4.49 -24.56
N SER A 109 -0.11 3.37 -24.09
CA SER A 109 0.22 2.23 -24.94
C SER A 109 -1.02 1.56 -25.52
N ALA A 110 -2.13 1.58 -24.80
CA ALA A 110 -3.39 0.99 -25.25
C ALA A 110 -4.09 1.84 -26.30
N ALA A 111 -3.73 3.09 -26.36
CA ALA A 111 -4.29 4.01 -27.37
C ALA A 111 -3.61 3.84 -28.70
#